data_f3738d2e846579941cccc62b52dee4ab
#
_entry.id   f3738d2e846579941cccc62b52dee4ab
#
_cell.length_a   1.000
_cell.length_b   1.000
_cell.length_c   1.000
_cell.angle_alpha   90.00
_cell.angle_beta   90.00
_cell.angle_gamma   90.00
#
_symmetry.space_group_name_H-M   'P 1'
#
loop_
_entity.id
_entity.type
_entity.pdbx_description
1 polymer ?
#
loop_
_entity_poly.entity_id
_entity_poly.type
_entity_poly.pdbx_seq_one_letter_code
_entity_poly.pdbx_strand_id
1 'polypeptide(L)'
;MSFGSDIIRGDEKAVFSLRSLYSSFGFKQFRMSKFEEYDLYVKNKDFLVSNEVITFTDGSGKLLALKPDVTLSIIKNSKDCGEKIQKVYYDENVYRTTKGNKEFREIMQTGLECIGNIGTYEIAEVVLLALKSLESITDNFILDISYMDIILSVLSDAGLDSQQTAKILKAIGEKNTDEIKKICAQNNIDADRIVSLVTINGKYEFVLEKLEKLCVTYNEKSHLNAFKKVLTFLCDSGYADKINVDFSIVNNMNYYNGVVFQGYVNQIPSSILSGGQYDNLMLKMGRKDKAIGFAVYLDLLQRFNNVEKKYDVDYILLKNSDDDISVISKCVSELKKENASVLVQNEIPDNIKYRKAFKITEKGVEEI
;
A
#
# COMPACT_ATOMS: atom_id res chain seq x y z
N MET A 1 -10.48 -18.23 22.71
CA MET A 1 -9.46 -17.40 23.37
C MET A 1 -9.51 -16.03 22.71
N SER A 2 -10.04 -15.02 23.40
CA SER A 2 -9.92 -13.64 22.93
C SER A 2 -8.50 -13.17 23.29
N PHE A 3 -7.64 -12.96 22.32
CA PHE A 3 -6.40 -12.24 22.57
C PHE A 3 -6.77 -10.84 23.06
N GLY A 4 -6.20 -10.42 24.21
CA GLY A 4 -6.42 -9.09 24.74
C GLY A 4 -6.09 -8.05 23.64
N SER A 5 -7.06 -7.21 23.30
CA SER A 5 -6.95 -6.19 22.25
C SER A 5 -5.76 -5.24 22.46
N ASP A 6 -5.23 -5.20 23.67
CA ASP A 6 -4.23 -4.23 24.13
C ASP A 6 -2.78 -4.68 23.85
N ILE A 7 -2.59 -5.95 23.46
CA ILE A 7 -1.27 -6.52 23.14
C ILE A 7 -0.95 -6.36 21.66
N ILE A 8 -1.99 -6.30 20.79
CA ILE A 8 -1.83 -6.23 19.34
C ILE A 8 -1.54 -4.79 18.94
N ARG A 9 -0.42 -4.56 18.29
CA ARG A 9 -0.06 -3.24 17.73
C ARG A 9 -1.03 -2.81 16.65
N GLY A 10 -1.11 -1.51 16.39
CA GLY A 10 -2.01 -0.96 15.38
C GLY A 10 -1.74 -1.51 13.97
N ASP A 11 -0.48 -1.68 13.59
CA ASP A 11 -0.05 -2.29 12.33
C ASP A 11 -0.48 -3.77 12.24
N GLU A 12 -0.37 -4.54 13.32
CA GLU A 12 -0.81 -5.94 13.38
C GLU A 12 -2.34 -6.04 13.25
N LYS A 13 -3.10 -5.16 13.90
CA LYS A 13 -4.57 -5.08 13.74
C LYS A 13 -4.96 -4.82 12.29
N ALA A 14 -4.28 -3.87 11.65
CA ALA A 14 -4.49 -3.58 10.23
C ALA A 14 -4.23 -4.82 9.36
N VAL A 15 -3.11 -5.54 9.57
CA VAL A 15 -2.80 -6.78 8.84
C VAL A 15 -3.90 -7.81 9.00
N PHE A 16 -4.38 -8.08 10.22
CA PHE A 16 -5.44 -9.08 10.44
C PHE A 16 -6.76 -8.67 9.79
N SER A 17 -7.13 -7.41 9.85
CA SER A 17 -8.33 -6.87 9.20
C SER A 17 -8.25 -7.00 7.69
N LEU A 18 -7.11 -6.64 7.09
CA LEU A 18 -6.87 -6.72 5.65
C LEU A 18 -6.87 -8.18 5.16
N ARG A 19 -6.22 -9.10 5.89
CA ARG A 19 -6.28 -10.55 5.58
C ARG A 19 -7.70 -11.08 5.56
N SER A 20 -8.49 -10.73 6.57
CA SER A 20 -9.89 -11.13 6.66
C SER A 20 -10.69 -10.59 5.48
N LEU A 21 -10.50 -9.31 5.15
CA LEU A 21 -11.12 -8.65 4.01
C LEU A 21 -10.78 -9.38 2.70
N TYR A 22 -9.50 -9.57 2.40
CA TYR A 22 -9.07 -10.18 1.14
C TYR A 22 -9.52 -11.64 1.02
N SER A 23 -9.44 -12.40 2.12
CA SER A 23 -9.92 -13.79 2.15
C SER A 23 -11.41 -13.88 1.87
N SER A 24 -12.23 -12.92 2.32
CA SER A 24 -13.68 -12.90 2.08
C SER A 24 -14.04 -12.67 0.60
N PHE A 25 -13.11 -12.12 -0.19
CA PHE A 25 -13.23 -11.97 -1.65
C PHE A 25 -12.54 -13.09 -2.45
N GLY A 26 -12.14 -14.17 -1.77
CA GLY A 26 -11.55 -15.36 -2.40
C GLY A 26 -10.07 -15.26 -2.70
N PHE A 27 -9.36 -14.24 -2.22
CA PHE A 27 -7.91 -14.16 -2.32
C PHE A 27 -7.24 -15.14 -1.37
N LYS A 28 -6.18 -15.81 -1.82
CA LYS A 28 -5.40 -16.78 -1.05
C LYS A 28 -4.05 -16.19 -0.65
N GLN A 29 -3.58 -16.50 0.54
CA GLN A 29 -2.27 -16.03 0.97
C GLN A 29 -1.16 -16.59 0.09
N PHE A 30 -0.34 -15.71 -0.44
CA PHE A 30 0.90 -16.03 -1.13
C PHE A 30 2.08 -15.78 -0.19
N ARG A 31 2.95 -16.76 -0.04
CA ARG A 31 4.18 -16.66 0.75
C ARG A 31 5.38 -16.78 -0.16
N MET A 32 6.36 -15.93 0.05
CA MET A 32 7.58 -15.90 -0.77
C MET A 32 8.83 -15.81 0.10
N SER A 33 9.98 -16.09 -0.51
CA SER A 33 11.28 -15.87 0.12
C SER A 33 11.54 -14.37 0.34
N LYS A 34 12.35 -14.03 1.34
CA LYS A 34 12.85 -12.67 1.57
C LYS A 34 13.84 -12.22 0.51
N PHE A 35 14.42 -13.16 -0.21
CA PHE A 35 15.44 -12.93 -1.25
C PHE A 35 15.17 -13.76 -2.50
N GLU A 36 15.64 -13.26 -3.60
CA GLU A 36 15.54 -13.86 -4.94
C GLU A 36 16.89 -13.78 -5.65
N GLU A 37 17.02 -14.46 -6.80
CA GLU A 37 18.17 -14.27 -7.66
C GLU A 37 18.26 -12.83 -8.15
N TYR A 38 19.45 -12.22 -8.06
CA TYR A 38 19.65 -10.82 -8.46
C TYR A 38 19.27 -10.55 -9.92
N ASP A 39 19.44 -11.54 -10.79
CA ASP A 39 19.09 -11.47 -12.21
C ASP A 39 17.61 -11.11 -12.46
N LEU A 40 16.70 -11.51 -11.57
CA LEU A 40 15.29 -11.13 -11.67
C LEU A 40 15.14 -9.62 -11.70
N TYR A 41 15.85 -8.94 -10.83
CA TYR A 41 15.77 -7.49 -10.67
C TYR A 41 16.54 -6.73 -11.74
N VAL A 42 17.70 -7.24 -12.18
CA VAL A 42 18.47 -6.63 -13.27
C VAL A 42 17.68 -6.61 -14.56
N LYS A 43 17.07 -7.74 -14.93
CA LYS A 43 16.26 -7.87 -16.16
C LYS A 43 15.00 -6.98 -16.14
N ASN A 44 14.52 -6.62 -14.97
CA ASN A 44 13.30 -5.86 -14.77
C ASN A 44 13.54 -4.50 -14.07
N LYS A 45 14.77 -3.94 -14.21
CA LYS A 45 15.20 -2.73 -13.52
C LYS A 45 14.27 -1.52 -13.75
N ASP A 46 13.74 -1.37 -14.96
CA ASP A 46 12.84 -0.26 -15.34
C ASP A 46 11.50 -0.26 -14.57
N PHE A 47 11.15 -1.38 -13.94
CA PHE A 47 9.93 -1.54 -13.14
C PHE A 47 10.14 -1.38 -11.64
N LEU A 48 11.40 -1.28 -11.19
CA LEU A 48 11.67 -1.09 -9.78
C LEU A 48 11.47 0.36 -9.35
N VAL A 49 10.89 0.56 -8.17
CA VAL A 49 10.73 1.88 -7.54
C VAL A 49 12.08 2.47 -7.16
N SER A 50 13.07 1.62 -6.83
CA SER A 50 14.45 1.98 -6.52
C SER A 50 15.41 1.18 -7.39
N ASN A 51 16.38 1.87 -7.98
CA ASN A 51 17.46 1.23 -8.77
C ASN A 51 18.52 0.54 -7.89
N GLU A 52 18.52 0.79 -6.59
CA GLU A 52 19.48 0.23 -5.66
C GLU A 52 18.85 -1.00 -4.97
N VAL A 53 19.54 -2.12 -5.03
CA VAL A 53 19.11 -3.42 -4.50
C VAL A 53 20.18 -3.95 -3.57
N ILE A 54 19.84 -4.43 -2.39
CA ILE A 54 20.76 -5.08 -1.47
C ILE A 54 21.09 -6.46 -2.00
N THR A 55 22.36 -6.72 -2.25
CA THR A 55 22.85 -7.99 -2.77
C THR A 55 23.79 -8.69 -1.80
N PHE A 56 23.83 -10.03 -1.87
CA PHE A 56 24.75 -10.87 -1.12
C PHE A 56 24.96 -12.19 -1.89
N THR A 57 26.00 -12.93 -1.55
CA THR A 57 26.29 -14.26 -2.12
C THR A 57 25.85 -15.35 -1.16
N ASP A 58 25.24 -16.41 -1.69
CA ASP A 58 24.94 -17.61 -0.91
C ASP A 58 26.18 -18.51 -0.76
N GLY A 59 26.06 -19.63 -0.04
CA GLY A 59 27.13 -20.58 0.20
C GLY A 59 27.67 -21.28 -1.07
N SER A 60 26.95 -21.18 -2.20
CA SER A 60 27.40 -21.70 -3.52
C SER A 60 28.06 -20.63 -4.39
N GLY A 61 28.15 -19.38 -3.93
CA GLY A 61 28.66 -18.24 -4.67
C GLY A 61 27.63 -17.58 -5.60
N LYS A 62 26.36 -17.95 -5.52
CA LYS A 62 25.28 -17.35 -6.33
C LYS A 62 24.90 -15.98 -5.78
N LEU A 63 24.75 -14.99 -6.67
CA LEU A 63 24.35 -13.65 -6.29
C LEU A 63 22.83 -13.58 -6.06
N LEU A 64 22.46 -13.28 -4.84
CA LEU A 64 21.09 -13.08 -4.37
C LEU A 64 20.84 -11.62 -4.04
N ALA A 65 19.57 -11.24 -3.95
CA ALA A 65 19.13 -9.90 -3.57
C ALA A 65 17.96 -9.97 -2.58
N LEU A 66 17.95 -9.09 -1.59
CA LEU A 66 16.75 -8.84 -0.80
C LEU A 66 15.71 -8.21 -1.72
N LYS A 67 14.46 -8.68 -1.64
CA LYS A 67 13.39 -8.25 -2.57
C LYS A 67 13.04 -6.76 -2.40
N PRO A 68 13.21 -5.94 -3.43
CA PRO A 68 12.76 -4.55 -3.44
C PRO A 68 11.29 -4.42 -3.85
N ASP A 69 10.70 -5.50 -4.38
CA ASP A 69 9.35 -5.53 -4.94
C ASP A 69 8.72 -6.91 -4.74
N VAL A 70 7.42 -6.93 -4.43
CA VAL A 70 6.66 -8.16 -4.20
C VAL A 70 6.06 -8.69 -5.51
N THR A 71 5.56 -7.81 -6.36
CA THR A 71 4.86 -8.16 -7.59
C THR A 71 5.73 -8.97 -8.54
N LEU A 72 7.01 -8.60 -8.71
CA LEU A 72 7.96 -9.37 -9.53
C LEU A 72 8.14 -10.81 -9.04
N SER A 73 8.22 -10.99 -7.72
CA SER A 73 8.30 -12.33 -7.11
C SER A 73 7.02 -13.14 -7.31
N ILE A 74 5.85 -12.50 -7.23
CA ILE A 74 4.56 -13.16 -7.50
C ILE A 74 4.48 -13.60 -8.96
N ILE A 75 4.78 -12.71 -9.90
CA ILE A 75 4.75 -13.02 -11.34
C ILE A 75 5.70 -14.17 -11.67
N LYS A 76 6.94 -14.15 -11.17
CA LYS A 76 7.94 -15.22 -11.37
C LYS A 76 7.40 -16.57 -10.90
N ASN A 77 6.72 -16.61 -9.76
CA ASN A 77 6.25 -17.84 -9.13
C ASN A 77 4.81 -18.22 -9.53
N SER A 78 4.09 -17.35 -10.26
CA SER A 78 2.79 -17.66 -10.84
C SER A 78 2.95 -18.45 -12.14
N LYS A 79 1.92 -19.21 -12.52
CA LYS A 79 1.85 -19.91 -13.80
C LYS A 79 0.85 -19.19 -14.69
N ASP A 80 0.97 -19.36 -16.02
CA ASP A 80 -0.06 -18.88 -16.94
C ASP A 80 -1.42 -19.43 -16.56
N CYS A 81 -2.38 -18.52 -16.37
CA CYS A 81 -3.71 -18.88 -15.86
C CYS A 81 -4.66 -19.34 -16.97
N GLY A 82 -4.33 -19.06 -18.24
CA GLY A 82 -5.23 -19.29 -19.38
C GLY A 82 -6.50 -18.46 -19.21
N GLU A 83 -7.67 -19.14 -19.18
CA GLU A 83 -8.96 -18.45 -18.93
C GLU A 83 -9.28 -18.26 -17.43
N LYS A 84 -8.42 -18.76 -16.53
CA LYS A 84 -8.62 -18.68 -15.08
C LYS A 84 -8.07 -17.37 -14.53
N ILE A 85 -8.52 -17.03 -13.32
CA ILE A 85 -8.04 -15.89 -12.56
C ILE A 85 -7.38 -16.38 -11.29
N GLN A 86 -6.16 -15.92 -11.03
CA GLN A 86 -5.44 -16.14 -9.80
C GLN A 86 -5.59 -14.90 -8.91
N LYS A 87 -6.14 -15.08 -7.72
CA LYS A 87 -6.31 -14.05 -6.69
C LYS A 87 -5.41 -14.38 -5.51
N VAL A 88 -4.42 -13.54 -5.23
CA VAL A 88 -3.48 -13.74 -4.12
C VAL A 88 -3.34 -12.48 -3.30
N TYR A 89 -3.15 -12.62 -1.98
CA TYR A 89 -2.73 -11.52 -1.11
C TYR A 89 -1.44 -11.90 -0.38
N TYR A 90 -0.72 -10.89 0.10
CA TYR A 90 0.55 -11.05 0.77
C TYR A 90 0.71 -10.05 1.94
N ASP A 91 1.56 -10.43 2.89
CA ASP A 91 2.06 -9.58 3.97
C ASP A 91 3.57 -9.78 4.02
N GLU A 92 4.31 -8.84 3.44
CA GLU A 92 5.73 -9.05 3.17
C GLU A 92 6.55 -7.77 3.36
N ASN A 93 7.78 -7.93 3.75
CA ASN A 93 8.74 -6.84 3.81
C ASN A 93 9.46 -6.69 2.48
N VAL A 94 9.61 -5.46 2.02
CA VAL A 94 10.48 -5.07 0.92
C VAL A 94 11.61 -4.18 1.42
N TYR A 95 12.72 -4.20 0.70
CA TYR A 95 13.96 -3.52 1.09
C TYR A 95 14.32 -2.49 0.03
N ARG A 96 14.22 -1.20 0.35
CA ARG A 96 14.42 -0.09 -0.59
C ARG A 96 15.30 0.98 0.00
N THR A 97 16.02 1.71 -0.85
CA THR A 97 16.72 2.93 -0.44
C THR A 97 15.76 4.10 -0.31
N THR A 98 16.00 4.97 0.64
CA THR A 98 15.29 6.23 0.77
C THR A 98 15.86 7.27 -0.21
N LYS A 99 14.96 8.05 -0.82
CA LYS A 99 15.36 9.19 -1.65
C LYS A 99 16.10 10.19 -0.76
N GLY A 100 17.36 10.45 -1.07
CA GLY A 100 18.19 11.49 -0.43
C GLY A 100 19.40 10.97 0.34
N ASN A 101 19.24 10.11 1.34
CA ASN A 101 20.37 9.65 2.19
C ASN A 101 20.90 8.25 1.85
N LYS A 102 20.32 7.57 0.85
CA LYS A 102 20.71 6.22 0.41
C LYS A 102 20.69 5.15 1.51
N GLU A 103 19.98 5.38 2.59
CA GLU A 103 19.78 4.37 3.63
C GLU A 103 18.78 3.32 3.17
N PHE A 104 19.10 2.06 3.44
CA PHE A 104 18.15 0.97 3.22
C PHE A 104 17.10 0.94 4.33
N ARG A 105 15.87 0.76 3.93
CA ARG A 105 14.74 0.57 4.83
C ARG A 105 14.00 -0.71 4.53
N GLU A 106 13.58 -1.36 5.57
CA GLU A 106 12.59 -2.43 5.54
C GLU A 106 11.21 -1.78 5.60
N ILE A 107 10.39 -2.07 4.62
CA ILE A 107 9.04 -1.50 4.46
C ILE A 107 8.05 -2.66 4.48
N MET A 108 7.21 -2.71 5.51
CA MET A 108 6.16 -3.71 5.58
C MET A 108 4.99 -3.33 4.69
N GLN A 109 4.60 -4.25 3.82
CA GLN A 109 3.49 -4.09 2.89
C GLN A 109 2.49 -5.23 3.05
N THR A 110 1.21 -4.88 3.04
CA THR A 110 0.11 -5.83 2.82
C THR A 110 -0.56 -5.46 1.51
N GLY A 111 -0.76 -6.42 0.63
CA GLY A 111 -1.35 -6.13 -0.67
C GLY A 111 -1.98 -7.36 -1.31
N LEU A 112 -2.53 -7.16 -2.49
CA LEU A 112 -3.12 -8.23 -3.29
C LEU A 112 -2.81 -8.06 -4.77
N GLU A 113 -2.86 -9.19 -5.48
CA GLU A 113 -2.67 -9.28 -6.92
C GLU A 113 -3.76 -10.16 -7.53
N CYS A 114 -4.36 -9.68 -8.61
CA CYS A 114 -5.33 -10.39 -9.44
C CYS A 114 -4.73 -10.56 -10.83
N ILE A 115 -4.44 -11.81 -11.24
CA ILE A 115 -3.69 -12.14 -12.45
C ILE A 115 -4.51 -13.14 -13.28
N GLY A 116 -4.55 -12.96 -14.60
CA GLY A 116 -5.22 -13.86 -15.54
C GLY A 116 -6.04 -13.16 -16.59
N ASN A 117 -7.13 -13.75 -17.02
CA ASN A 117 -8.07 -13.14 -17.97
C ASN A 117 -9.00 -12.16 -17.23
N ILE A 118 -8.41 -11.04 -16.73
CA ILE A 118 -9.14 -10.02 -15.99
C ILE A 118 -9.92 -9.10 -16.93
N GLY A 119 -11.17 -8.81 -16.54
CA GLY A 119 -12.06 -7.87 -17.22
C GLY A 119 -12.40 -6.66 -16.34
N THR A 120 -13.42 -5.93 -16.75
CA THR A 120 -13.86 -4.71 -16.04
C THR A 120 -14.28 -4.99 -14.59
N TYR A 121 -14.90 -6.17 -14.32
CA TYR A 121 -15.34 -6.52 -12.97
C TYR A 121 -14.15 -6.74 -12.02
N GLU A 122 -13.15 -7.50 -12.43
CA GLU A 122 -11.96 -7.76 -11.60
C GLU A 122 -11.19 -6.47 -11.31
N ILE A 123 -11.12 -5.57 -12.31
CA ILE A 123 -10.52 -4.25 -12.12
C ILE A 123 -11.30 -3.46 -11.07
N ALA A 124 -12.63 -3.39 -11.22
CA ALA A 124 -13.50 -2.67 -10.28
C ALA A 124 -13.47 -3.29 -8.87
N GLU A 125 -13.45 -4.63 -8.76
CA GLU A 125 -13.35 -5.35 -7.49
C GLU A 125 -12.03 -5.04 -6.77
N VAL A 126 -10.89 -5.01 -7.47
CA VAL A 126 -9.59 -4.68 -6.87
C VAL A 126 -9.57 -3.23 -6.38
N VAL A 127 -10.12 -2.27 -7.13
CA VAL A 127 -10.22 -0.87 -6.68
C VAL A 127 -11.19 -0.74 -5.50
N LEU A 128 -12.29 -1.49 -5.49
CA LEU A 128 -13.21 -1.56 -4.33
C LEU A 128 -12.48 -2.09 -3.09
N LEU A 129 -11.64 -3.11 -3.25
CA LEU A 129 -10.84 -3.65 -2.14
C LEU A 129 -9.78 -2.64 -1.65
N ALA A 130 -9.24 -1.79 -2.51
CA ALA A 130 -8.39 -0.68 -2.11
C ALA A 130 -9.15 0.33 -1.24
N LEU A 131 -10.38 0.73 -1.63
CA LEU A 131 -11.26 1.59 -0.83
C LEU A 131 -11.60 0.95 0.52
N LYS A 132 -12.02 -0.31 0.54
CA LYS A 132 -12.31 -1.05 1.78
C LYS A 132 -11.08 -1.24 2.67
N SER A 133 -9.89 -1.32 2.10
CA SER A 133 -8.63 -1.36 2.84
C SER A 133 -8.38 -0.05 3.57
N LEU A 134 -8.58 1.09 2.90
CA LEU A 134 -8.47 2.42 3.52
C LEU A 134 -9.53 2.62 4.60
N GLU A 135 -10.79 2.22 4.33
CA GLU A 135 -11.91 2.28 5.29
C GLU A 135 -11.62 1.45 6.54
N SER A 136 -10.95 0.30 6.42
CA SER A 136 -10.56 -0.52 7.58
C SER A 136 -9.51 0.15 8.48
N ILE A 137 -8.81 1.16 7.98
CA ILE A 137 -7.79 1.94 8.69
C ILE A 137 -8.39 3.18 9.32
N THR A 138 -9.21 3.92 8.57
CA THR A 138 -9.84 5.17 9.02
C THR A 138 -11.01 5.57 8.13
N ASP A 139 -12.02 6.25 8.70
CA ASP A 139 -13.13 6.82 7.93
C ASP A 139 -12.71 8.05 7.11
N ASN A 140 -11.57 8.67 7.44
CA ASN A 140 -11.11 9.92 6.82
C ASN A 140 -10.00 9.64 5.80
N PHE A 141 -10.40 9.18 4.63
CA PHE A 141 -9.52 8.83 3.51
C PHE A 141 -10.07 9.32 2.17
N ILE A 142 -9.20 9.36 1.18
CA ILE A 142 -9.48 9.61 -0.23
C ILE A 142 -8.69 8.62 -1.07
N LEU A 143 -9.31 8.11 -2.13
CA LEU A 143 -8.66 7.37 -3.20
C LEU A 143 -8.62 8.25 -4.45
N ASP A 144 -7.43 8.67 -4.84
CA ASP A 144 -7.20 9.29 -6.14
C ASP A 144 -7.08 8.21 -7.20
N ILE A 145 -7.76 8.37 -8.34
CA ILE A 145 -7.80 7.39 -9.42
C ILE A 145 -7.60 8.06 -10.79
N SER A 146 -6.88 7.41 -11.66
CA SER A 146 -6.61 7.83 -13.04
C SER A 146 -6.74 6.67 -14.02
N TYR A 147 -6.77 6.98 -15.32
CA TYR A 147 -6.79 5.99 -16.39
C TYR A 147 -5.69 6.30 -17.41
N MET A 148 -4.58 5.56 -17.31
CA MET A 148 -3.37 5.82 -18.11
C MET A 148 -3.60 5.75 -19.62
N ASP A 149 -4.47 4.83 -20.09
CA ASP A 149 -4.70 4.66 -21.52
C ASP A 149 -5.43 5.87 -22.15
N ILE A 150 -6.21 6.65 -21.37
CA ILE A 150 -6.76 7.92 -21.85
C ILE A 150 -5.62 8.92 -22.07
N ILE A 151 -4.71 9.06 -21.10
CA ILE A 151 -3.57 9.98 -21.22
C ILE A 151 -2.71 9.60 -22.42
N LEU A 152 -2.33 8.32 -22.52
CA LEU A 152 -1.48 7.82 -23.60
C LEU A 152 -2.14 7.98 -24.97
N SER A 153 -3.46 7.78 -25.08
CA SER A 153 -4.18 7.99 -26.33
C SER A 153 -4.17 9.47 -26.78
N VAL A 154 -4.39 10.39 -25.84
CA VAL A 154 -4.33 11.84 -26.12
C VAL A 154 -2.92 12.25 -26.56
N LEU A 155 -1.86 11.72 -25.92
CA LEU A 155 -0.48 12.02 -26.31
C LEU A 155 -0.09 11.40 -27.65
N SER A 156 -0.56 10.18 -27.92
CA SER A 156 -0.36 9.51 -29.22
C SER A 156 -1.02 10.27 -30.38
N ASP A 157 -2.26 10.72 -30.19
CA ASP A 157 -2.99 11.48 -31.16
C ASP A 157 -2.35 12.86 -31.47
N ALA A 158 -1.64 13.41 -30.47
CA ALA A 158 -0.85 14.64 -30.64
C ALA A 158 0.43 14.43 -31.46
N GLY A 159 0.77 13.18 -31.83
CA GLY A 159 1.94 12.85 -32.65
C GLY A 159 3.27 12.91 -31.91
N LEU A 160 3.25 12.79 -30.61
CA LEU A 160 4.46 12.79 -29.78
C LEU A 160 5.23 11.47 -29.87
N ASP A 161 6.56 11.55 -29.99
CA ASP A 161 7.42 10.39 -29.91
C ASP A 161 7.57 9.88 -28.47
N SER A 162 8.21 8.74 -28.27
CA SER A 162 8.37 8.12 -26.94
C SER A 162 9.16 8.99 -25.95
N GLN A 163 10.14 9.76 -26.44
CA GLN A 163 10.95 10.63 -25.59
C GLN A 163 10.18 11.88 -25.14
N GLN A 164 9.43 12.46 -26.06
CA GLN A 164 8.54 13.59 -25.80
C GLN A 164 7.41 13.18 -24.86
N THR A 165 6.79 12.03 -25.11
CA THR A 165 5.76 11.44 -24.24
C THR A 165 6.27 11.27 -22.80
N ALA A 166 7.49 10.73 -22.61
CA ALA A 166 8.06 10.58 -21.27
C ALA A 166 8.27 11.93 -20.56
N LYS A 167 8.72 12.96 -21.28
CA LYS A 167 8.89 14.31 -20.72
C LYS A 167 7.54 14.94 -20.33
N ILE A 168 6.54 14.82 -21.19
CA ILE A 168 5.19 15.35 -20.92
C ILE A 168 4.54 14.60 -19.76
N LEU A 169 4.65 13.27 -19.69
CA LEU A 169 4.13 12.51 -18.54
C LEU A 169 4.78 12.95 -17.23
N LYS A 170 6.09 13.19 -17.22
CA LYS A 170 6.74 13.76 -16.06
C LYS A 170 6.17 15.13 -15.68
N ALA A 171 5.99 16.02 -16.64
CA ALA A 171 5.40 17.34 -16.43
C ALA A 171 3.93 17.25 -15.95
N ILE A 172 3.13 16.29 -16.47
CA ILE A 172 1.78 15.98 -15.96
C ILE A 172 1.83 15.59 -14.49
N GLY A 173 2.71 14.67 -14.10
CA GLY A 173 2.88 14.23 -12.70
C GLY A 173 3.31 15.35 -11.76
N GLU A 174 4.08 16.31 -12.26
CA GLU A 174 4.52 17.50 -11.54
C GLU A 174 3.49 18.65 -11.60
N LYS A 175 2.36 18.46 -12.28
CA LYS A 175 1.34 19.50 -12.60
C LYS A 175 1.94 20.75 -13.24
N ASN A 176 3.02 20.60 -14.00
CA ASN A 176 3.77 21.67 -14.64
C ASN A 176 3.24 21.98 -16.06
N THR A 177 2.17 22.76 -16.12
CA THR A 177 1.53 23.15 -17.38
C THR A 177 2.42 24.00 -18.29
N ASP A 178 3.35 24.77 -17.72
CA ASP A 178 4.25 25.62 -18.50
C ASP A 178 5.30 24.79 -19.25
N GLU A 179 5.84 23.74 -18.63
CA GLU A 179 6.74 22.81 -19.32
C GLU A 179 6.01 22.02 -20.41
N ILE A 180 4.74 21.64 -20.19
CA ILE A 180 3.92 21.00 -21.21
C ILE A 180 3.76 21.93 -22.42
N LYS A 181 3.36 23.19 -22.21
CA LYS A 181 3.21 24.19 -23.28
C LYS A 181 4.52 24.40 -24.04
N LYS A 182 5.65 24.48 -23.33
CA LYS A 182 6.96 24.64 -23.95
C LYS A 182 7.35 23.46 -24.84
N ILE A 183 7.15 22.21 -24.36
CA ILE A 183 7.44 21.02 -25.16
C ILE A 183 6.53 20.97 -26.38
N CYS A 184 5.24 21.27 -26.24
CA CYS A 184 4.29 21.29 -27.34
C CYS A 184 4.66 22.36 -28.40
N ALA A 185 5.01 23.57 -27.95
CA ALA A 185 5.40 24.65 -28.84
C ALA A 185 6.67 24.32 -29.65
N GLN A 186 7.65 23.66 -29.05
CA GLN A 186 8.87 23.19 -29.72
C GLN A 186 8.60 22.17 -30.83
N ASN A 187 7.47 21.50 -30.78
CA ASN A 187 7.08 20.43 -31.69
C ASN A 187 5.88 20.82 -32.59
N ASN A 188 5.44 22.08 -32.57
CA ASN A 188 4.25 22.58 -33.27
C ASN A 188 2.97 21.80 -32.94
N ILE A 189 2.80 21.41 -31.68
CA ILE A 189 1.65 20.68 -31.17
C ILE A 189 0.77 21.63 -30.35
N ASP A 190 -0.56 21.50 -30.52
CA ASP A 190 -1.51 22.20 -29.66
C ASP A 190 -1.48 21.62 -28.25
N ALA A 191 -1.18 22.44 -27.25
CA ALA A 191 -1.06 22.04 -25.86
C ALA A 191 -2.40 21.95 -25.14
N ASP A 192 -3.48 22.54 -25.66
CA ASP A 192 -4.71 22.77 -24.87
C ASP A 192 -5.35 21.48 -24.38
N ARG A 193 -5.38 20.43 -25.18
CA ARG A 193 -5.92 19.15 -24.79
C ARG A 193 -5.07 18.49 -23.69
N ILE A 194 -3.74 18.56 -23.79
CA ILE A 194 -2.81 17.95 -22.82
C ILE A 194 -2.83 18.72 -21.50
N VAL A 195 -2.87 20.06 -21.58
CA VAL A 195 -3.01 20.91 -20.38
C VAL A 195 -4.37 20.67 -19.70
N SER A 196 -5.44 20.45 -20.49
CA SER A 196 -6.76 20.13 -19.94
C SER A 196 -6.74 18.86 -19.10
N LEU A 197 -6.00 17.80 -19.49
CA LEU A 197 -5.83 16.59 -18.69
C LEU A 197 -5.30 16.90 -17.28
N VAL A 198 -4.27 17.74 -17.18
CA VAL A 198 -3.65 18.09 -15.89
C VAL A 198 -4.60 18.87 -14.98
N THR A 199 -5.49 19.66 -15.57
CA THR A 199 -6.45 20.52 -14.83
C THR A 199 -7.75 19.80 -14.50
N ILE A 200 -8.00 18.64 -15.11
CA ILE A 200 -9.17 17.80 -14.81
C ILE A 200 -8.89 17.01 -13.53
N ASN A 201 -9.41 17.50 -12.43
CA ASN A 201 -9.42 16.80 -11.16
C ASN A 201 -10.74 17.05 -10.40
N GLY A 202 -11.09 16.22 -9.45
CA GLY A 202 -12.25 16.39 -8.60
C GLY A 202 -13.19 15.19 -8.57
N LYS A 203 -14.42 15.47 -8.10
CA LYS A 203 -15.48 14.46 -8.01
C LYS A 203 -15.86 13.91 -9.38
N TYR A 204 -16.21 12.66 -9.41
CA TYR A 204 -16.55 11.84 -10.56
C TYR A 204 -17.45 12.53 -11.58
N GLU A 205 -18.57 13.12 -11.15
CA GLU A 205 -19.56 13.72 -12.06
C GLU A 205 -18.99 14.91 -12.85
N PHE A 206 -18.25 15.80 -12.17
CA PHE A 206 -17.60 16.97 -12.81
C PHE A 206 -16.51 16.57 -13.81
N VAL A 207 -15.78 15.52 -13.49
CA VAL A 207 -14.67 15.05 -14.31
C VAL A 207 -15.18 14.39 -15.57
N LEU A 208 -16.26 13.59 -15.50
CA LEU A 208 -16.80 12.89 -16.65
C LEU A 208 -17.25 13.84 -17.75
N GLU A 209 -17.97 14.91 -17.42
CA GLU A 209 -18.41 15.90 -18.42
C GLU A 209 -17.22 16.52 -19.17
N LYS A 210 -16.12 16.79 -18.46
CA LYS A 210 -14.91 17.35 -19.05
C LYS A 210 -14.19 16.32 -19.93
N LEU A 211 -14.11 15.06 -19.47
CA LEU A 211 -13.51 13.97 -20.23
C LEU A 211 -14.31 13.64 -21.50
N GLU A 212 -15.64 13.73 -21.47
CA GLU A 212 -16.48 13.54 -22.67
C GLU A 212 -16.19 14.57 -23.75
N LYS A 213 -15.87 15.80 -23.36
CA LYS A 213 -15.49 16.88 -24.29
C LYS A 213 -14.05 16.70 -24.79
N LEU A 214 -13.17 16.14 -23.96
CA LEU A 214 -11.76 15.96 -24.26
C LEU A 214 -11.51 14.72 -25.13
N CYS A 215 -12.23 13.62 -24.90
CA CYS A 215 -12.08 12.36 -25.62
C CYS A 215 -12.86 12.42 -26.96
N VAL A 216 -12.15 12.69 -28.03
CA VAL A 216 -12.78 12.90 -29.37
C VAL A 216 -12.63 11.68 -30.27
N THR A 217 -11.52 10.92 -30.17
CA THR A 217 -11.26 9.77 -31.04
C THR A 217 -12.01 8.51 -30.55
N TYR A 218 -12.09 7.52 -31.42
CA TYR A 218 -12.73 6.23 -31.08
C TYR A 218 -12.03 5.52 -29.91
N ASN A 219 -10.69 5.51 -29.93
CA ASN A 219 -9.90 4.86 -28.87
C ASN A 219 -10.09 5.57 -27.52
N GLU A 220 -9.98 6.89 -27.48
CA GLU A 220 -10.20 7.68 -26.27
C GLU A 220 -11.60 7.43 -25.69
N LYS A 221 -12.64 7.42 -26.53
CA LYS A 221 -14.02 7.13 -26.08
C LYS A 221 -14.17 5.70 -25.57
N SER A 222 -13.47 4.74 -26.16
CA SER A 222 -13.46 3.36 -25.69
C SER A 222 -12.85 3.25 -24.29
N HIS A 223 -11.69 3.89 -24.07
CA HIS A 223 -11.04 3.94 -22.76
C HIS A 223 -11.88 4.69 -21.72
N LEU A 224 -12.50 5.81 -22.12
CA LEU A 224 -13.41 6.55 -21.26
C LEU A 224 -14.62 5.69 -20.85
N ASN A 225 -15.20 4.92 -21.77
CA ASN A 225 -16.31 4.02 -21.46
C ASN A 225 -15.90 2.90 -20.48
N ALA A 226 -14.70 2.35 -20.62
CA ALA A 226 -14.18 1.36 -19.68
C ALA A 226 -13.98 1.99 -18.28
N PHE A 227 -13.40 3.19 -18.22
CA PHE A 227 -13.22 3.92 -16.97
C PHE A 227 -14.54 4.28 -16.29
N LYS A 228 -15.53 4.76 -17.06
CA LYS A 228 -16.89 5.04 -16.56
C LYS A 228 -17.51 3.84 -15.86
N LYS A 229 -17.41 2.63 -16.45
CA LYS A 229 -17.97 1.42 -15.84
C LYS A 229 -17.34 1.13 -14.48
N VAL A 230 -16.03 1.31 -14.35
CA VAL A 230 -15.33 1.14 -13.05
C VAL A 230 -15.82 2.17 -12.06
N LEU A 231 -15.84 3.46 -12.42
CA LEU A 231 -16.27 4.53 -11.53
C LEU A 231 -17.74 4.39 -11.10
N THR A 232 -18.64 4.03 -12.01
CA THR A 232 -20.06 3.79 -11.70
C THR A 232 -20.19 2.67 -10.68
N PHE A 233 -19.50 1.54 -10.88
CA PHE A 233 -19.52 0.42 -9.92
C PHE A 233 -19.06 0.84 -8.52
N LEU A 234 -18.02 1.66 -8.42
CA LEU A 234 -17.50 2.14 -7.14
C LEU A 234 -18.46 3.13 -6.46
N CYS A 235 -19.09 4.01 -7.24
CA CYS A 235 -20.09 4.95 -6.72
C CYS A 235 -21.35 4.21 -6.23
N ASP A 236 -21.84 3.23 -6.99
CA ASP A 236 -22.99 2.38 -6.62
C ASP A 236 -22.66 1.54 -5.37
N SER A 237 -21.38 1.24 -5.14
CA SER A 237 -20.90 0.58 -3.92
C SER A 237 -20.79 1.51 -2.69
N GLY A 238 -21.19 2.77 -2.80
CA GLY A 238 -21.25 3.73 -1.70
C GLY A 238 -19.99 4.59 -1.52
N TYR A 239 -19.04 4.59 -2.45
CA TYR A 239 -17.77 5.30 -2.32
C TYR A 239 -17.65 6.58 -3.14
N ALA A 240 -18.76 7.14 -3.66
CA ALA A 240 -18.74 8.35 -4.50
C ALA A 240 -17.99 9.53 -3.87
N ASP A 241 -18.15 9.75 -2.56
CA ASP A 241 -17.48 10.84 -1.82
C ASP A 241 -16.03 10.53 -1.42
N LYS A 242 -15.58 9.29 -1.60
CA LYS A 242 -14.23 8.82 -1.27
C LYS A 242 -13.30 8.74 -2.48
N ILE A 243 -13.82 9.00 -3.67
CA ILE A 243 -13.10 8.93 -4.93
C ILE A 243 -12.85 10.34 -5.46
N ASN A 244 -11.60 10.59 -5.81
CA ASN A 244 -11.20 11.77 -6.55
C ASN A 244 -10.49 11.34 -7.84
N VAL A 245 -10.95 11.81 -8.98
CA VAL A 245 -10.29 11.54 -10.26
C VAL A 245 -9.20 12.58 -10.48
N ASP A 246 -7.94 12.13 -10.66
CA ASP A 246 -6.79 13.03 -10.87
C ASP A 246 -5.82 12.43 -11.90
N PHE A 247 -5.82 13.02 -13.09
CA PHE A 247 -4.94 12.59 -14.19
C PHE A 247 -3.47 12.97 -14.00
N SER A 248 -3.10 13.65 -12.91
CA SER A 248 -1.69 13.84 -12.54
C SER A 248 -1.06 12.60 -11.89
N ILE A 249 -1.86 11.59 -11.52
CA ILE A 249 -1.34 10.31 -11.10
C ILE A 249 -0.82 9.55 -12.32
N VAL A 250 0.39 9.89 -12.71
CA VAL A 250 1.16 9.23 -13.76
C VAL A 250 2.30 8.49 -13.08
N ASN A 251 1.99 7.36 -12.48
CA ASN A 251 3.01 6.46 -11.96
C ASN A 251 3.83 5.90 -13.12
N ASN A 252 4.98 5.29 -12.84
CA ASN A 252 5.92 4.75 -13.82
C ASN A 252 5.19 4.13 -15.03
N MET A 253 5.18 4.84 -16.15
CA MET A 253 4.46 4.47 -17.39
C MET A 253 4.91 3.14 -17.98
N ASN A 254 6.13 2.70 -17.64
CA ASN A 254 6.62 1.39 -18.04
C ASN A 254 5.98 0.27 -17.22
N TYR A 255 5.47 0.61 -16.02
CA TYR A 255 4.88 -0.34 -15.09
C TYR A 255 3.36 -0.44 -15.28
N TYR A 256 2.65 0.69 -15.26
CA TYR A 256 1.20 0.74 -15.23
C TYR A 256 0.58 1.09 -16.58
N ASN A 257 -0.55 0.46 -16.87
CA ASN A 257 -1.49 0.79 -17.92
C ASN A 257 -2.91 0.80 -17.34
N GLY A 258 -3.93 1.19 -18.08
CA GLY A 258 -5.31 1.20 -17.62
C GLY A 258 -5.51 2.01 -16.32
N VAL A 259 -6.20 1.42 -15.35
CA VAL A 259 -6.48 2.07 -14.07
C VAL A 259 -5.24 2.14 -13.18
N VAL A 260 -4.98 3.32 -12.60
CA VAL A 260 -3.98 3.55 -11.56
C VAL A 260 -4.61 4.34 -10.41
N PHE A 261 -4.19 4.08 -9.19
CA PHE A 261 -4.79 4.71 -8.01
C PHE A 261 -3.83 4.83 -6.84
N GLN A 262 -4.07 5.83 -5.99
CA GLN A 262 -3.33 6.09 -4.76
C GLN A 262 -4.28 6.44 -3.63
N GLY A 263 -4.05 5.85 -2.46
CA GLY A 263 -4.88 6.08 -1.28
C GLY A 263 -4.18 6.98 -0.27
N TYR A 264 -4.91 7.95 0.23
CA TYR A 264 -4.44 8.92 1.21
C TYR A 264 -5.34 8.89 2.45
N VAL A 265 -4.73 9.05 3.61
CA VAL A 265 -5.45 9.23 4.87
C VAL A 265 -5.04 10.54 5.51
N ASN A 266 -5.96 11.15 6.25
CA ASN A 266 -5.65 12.40 6.94
C ASN A 266 -4.44 12.25 7.87
N GLN A 267 -3.64 13.31 8.03
CA GLN A 267 -2.42 13.39 8.85
C GLN A 267 -1.19 12.64 8.31
N ILE A 268 -1.28 11.87 7.23
CA ILE A 268 -0.12 11.28 6.56
C ILE A 268 0.10 12.02 5.23
N PRO A 269 1.24 12.71 5.03
CA PRO A 269 1.45 13.56 3.86
C PRO A 269 1.78 12.80 2.57
N SER A 270 1.89 11.48 2.65
CA SER A 270 2.17 10.60 1.51
C SER A 270 1.07 9.56 1.33
N SER A 271 0.97 9.00 0.12
CA SER A 271 0.05 7.89 -0.12
C SER A 271 0.43 6.68 0.73
N ILE A 272 -0.55 6.10 1.41
CA ILE A 272 -0.40 4.85 2.19
C ILE A 272 -0.79 3.61 1.41
N LEU A 273 -1.40 3.79 0.24
CA LEU A 273 -1.80 2.74 -0.66
C LEU A 273 -1.49 3.17 -2.10
N SER A 274 -0.92 2.28 -2.91
CA SER A 274 -0.79 2.51 -4.34
C SER A 274 -1.00 1.23 -5.13
N GLY A 275 -1.59 1.34 -6.31
CA GLY A 275 -1.86 0.22 -7.18
C GLY A 275 -2.27 0.62 -8.58
N GLY A 276 -2.53 -0.39 -9.42
CA GLY A 276 -2.98 -0.22 -10.80
C GLY A 276 -2.82 -1.49 -11.63
N GLN A 277 -3.22 -1.40 -12.89
CA GLN A 277 -2.99 -2.45 -13.88
C GLN A 277 -1.54 -2.44 -14.36
N TYR A 278 -0.97 -3.63 -14.60
CA TYR A 278 0.42 -3.76 -15.01
C TYR A 278 0.63 -4.84 -16.10
N ASP A 279 -0.24 -4.85 -17.11
CA ASP A 279 -0.17 -5.78 -18.24
C ASP A 279 1.16 -5.68 -18.99
N ASN A 280 1.76 -4.47 -19.07
CA ASN A 280 3.05 -4.25 -19.71
C ASN A 280 4.18 -5.00 -18.99
N LEU A 281 4.17 -5.04 -17.67
CA LEU A 281 5.12 -5.84 -16.89
C LEU A 281 4.94 -7.33 -17.16
N MET A 282 3.68 -7.80 -17.22
CA MET A 282 3.37 -9.19 -17.55
C MET A 282 3.94 -9.58 -18.92
N LEU A 283 3.72 -8.76 -19.94
CA LEU A 283 4.25 -8.98 -21.30
C LEU A 283 5.78 -9.03 -21.33
N LYS A 284 6.46 -8.12 -20.61
CA LYS A 284 7.93 -8.11 -20.52
C LYS A 284 8.48 -9.35 -19.84
N MET A 285 7.77 -9.91 -18.88
CA MET A 285 8.11 -11.18 -18.23
C MET A 285 7.67 -12.41 -19.03
N GLY A 286 7.25 -12.23 -20.30
CA GLY A 286 6.85 -13.32 -21.20
C GLY A 286 5.49 -13.93 -20.90
N ARG A 287 4.60 -13.20 -20.16
CA ARG A 287 3.27 -13.63 -19.77
C ARG A 287 2.22 -13.00 -20.67
N LYS A 288 1.16 -13.73 -20.98
CA LYS A 288 0.01 -13.26 -21.77
C LYS A 288 -1.15 -12.78 -20.89
N ASP A 289 -1.11 -13.14 -19.62
CA ASP A 289 -2.13 -12.75 -18.64
C ASP A 289 -2.08 -11.23 -18.40
N LYS A 290 -3.23 -10.66 -18.06
CA LYS A 290 -3.35 -9.31 -17.53
C LYS A 290 -3.23 -9.33 -16.01
N ALA A 291 -2.95 -8.17 -15.41
CA ALA A 291 -2.81 -8.11 -13.97
C ALA A 291 -3.17 -6.73 -13.40
N ILE A 292 -3.74 -6.76 -12.21
CA ILE A 292 -4.00 -5.57 -11.38
C ILE A 292 -3.77 -5.91 -9.92
N GLY A 293 -3.19 -4.99 -9.16
CA GLY A 293 -2.98 -5.17 -7.73
C GLY A 293 -2.66 -3.86 -7.03
N PHE A 294 -2.48 -3.95 -5.72
CA PHE A 294 -2.04 -2.80 -4.91
C PHE A 294 -1.31 -3.25 -3.65
N ALA A 295 -0.58 -2.31 -3.06
CA ALA A 295 0.07 -2.45 -1.76
C ALA A 295 -0.38 -1.34 -0.79
N VAL A 296 -0.58 -1.71 0.47
CA VAL A 296 -0.75 -0.81 1.62
C VAL A 296 0.58 -0.77 2.37
N TYR A 297 1.13 0.42 2.63
CA TYR A 297 2.40 0.66 3.31
C TYR A 297 2.17 0.81 4.82
N LEU A 298 2.41 -0.25 5.57
CA LEU A 298 2.05 -0.32 6.99
C LEU A 298 3.03 0.43 7.90
N ASP A 299 4.27 0.62 7.47
CA ASP A 299 5.27 1.42 8.19
C ASP A 299 4.84 2.88 8.38
N LEU A 300 4.06 3.42 7.44
CA LEU A 300 3.48 4.76 7.55
C LEU A 300 2.39 4.83 8.63
N LEU A 301 1.68 3.72 8.88
CA LEU A 301 0.62 3.64 9.89
C LEU A 301 1.17 3.56 11.31
N GLN A 302 2.40 3.08 11.52
CA GLN A 302 3.02 3.04 12.84
C GLN A 302 3.12 4.43 13.46
N ARG A 303 3.32 5.46 12.64
CA ARG A 303 3.36 6.86 13.08
C ARG A 303 1.97 7.41 13.41
N PHE A 304 0.93 6.84 12.80
CA PHE A 304 -0.45 7.26 12.96
C PHE A 304 -1.10 6.68 14.22
N ASN A 305 -0.71 5.47 14.60
CA ASN A 305 -1.31 4.69 15.71
C ASN A 305 -0.44 4.68 16.98
N ASN A 306 0.47 5.63 17.16
CA ASN A 306 1.11 5.84 18.46
C ASN A 306 0.08 6.39 19.46
N VAL A 307 -0.89 5.56 19.85
CA VAL A 307 -1.53 5.69 21.14
C VAL A 307 -0.42 5.39 22.16
N GLU A 308 0.23 6.44 22.68
CA GLU A 308 1.13 6.27 23.81
C GLU A 308 0.39 5.45 24.85
N LYS A 309 0.87 4.25 25.13
CA LYS A 309 0.36 3.51 26.30
C LYS A 309 0.58 4.42 27.50
N LYS A 310 -0.51 4.76 28.18
CA LYS A 310 -0.47 5.61 29.36
C LYS A 310 0.45 5.04 30.43
N TYR A 311 0.55 3.70 30.48
CA TYR A 311 1.38 2.93 31.40
C TYR A 311 2.10 1.81 30.64
N ASP A 312 3.35 1.54 31.03
CA ASP A 312 4.13 0.40 30.54
C ASP A 312 3.68 -0.90 31.22
N VAL A 313 3.23 -0.79 32.47
CA VAL A 313 2.68 -1.90 33.28
C VAL A 313 1.54 -1.38 34.16
N ASP A 314 0.52 -2.22 34.39
CA ASP A 314 -0.59 -1.82 35.24
C ASP A 314 -0.15 -1.74 36.70
N TYR A 315 0.54 -2.80 37.21
CA TYR A 315 0.91 -2.87 38.59
C TYR A 315 2.39 -3.21 38.79
N ILE A 316 3.01 -2.54 39.76
CA ILE A 316 4.31 -2.92 40.30
C ILE A 316 4.06 -3.59 41.65
N LEU A 317 4.58 -4.80 41.84
CA LEU A 317 4.59 -5.48 43.11
C LEU A 317 6.00 -5.46 43.71
N LEU A 318 6.18 -4.76 44.81
CA LEU A 318 7.44 -4.73 45.54
C LEU A 318 7.58 -5.96 46.41
N LYS A 319 8.72 -6.64 46.29
CA LYS A 319 9.12 -7.78 47.11
C LYS A 319 10.41 -7.49 47.84
N ASN A 320 10.60 -8.09 49.03
CA ASN A 320 11.87 -8.13 49.71
C ASN A 320 12.67 -9.40 49.32
N SER A 321 13.98 -9.37 49.57
CA SER A 321 14.86 -10.51 49.23
C SER A 321 14.48 -11.79 49.98
N ASP A 322 13.86 -11.69 51.14
CA ASP A 322 13.53 -12.79 52.05
C ASP A 322 12.07 -13.25 51.91
N ASP A 323 11.28 -12.63 50.99
CA ASP A 323 9.89 -13.00 50.77
C ASP A 323 9.79 -14.41 50.14
N ASP A 324 8.92 -15.26 50.70
CA ASP A 324 8.68 -16.61 50.19
C ASP A 324 8.07 -16.56 48.75
N ILE A 325 8.66 -17.34 47.86
CA ILE A 325 8.22 -17.44 46.46
C ILE A 325 6.74 -17.80 46.34
N SER A 326 6.22 -18.62 47.26
CA SER A 326 4.81 -19.02 47.28
C SER A 326 3.88 -17.85 47.61
N VAL A 327 4.32 -16.93 48.46
CA VAL A 327 3.60 -15.70 48.83
C VAL A 327 3.61 -14.76 47.66
N ILE A 328 4.78 -14.53 47.03
CA ILE A 328 4.91 -13.68 45.83
C ILE A 328 3.97 -14.20 44.74
N SER A 329 3.97 -15.50 44.47
CA SER A 329 3.13 -16.13 43.45
C SER A 329 1.62 -15.91 43.68
N LYS A 330 1.18 -16.03 44.96
CA LYS A 330 -0.21 -15.75 45.32
C LYS A 330 -0.59 -14.29 45.08
N CYS A 331 0.25 -13.34 45.52
CA CYS A 331 0.04 -11.92 45.34
C CYS A 331 -0.02 -11.54 43.82
N VAL A 332 0.89 -12.09 43.02
CA VAL A 332 0.87 -11.91 41.57
C VAL A 332 -0.43 -12.46 40.95
N SER A 333 -0.86 -13.65 41.40
CA SER A 333 -2.09 -14.26 40.90
C SER A 333 -3.34 -13.46 41.29
N GLU A 334 -3.33 -12.83 42.43
CA GLU A 334 -4.39 -11.97 42.91
C GLU A 334 -4.49 -10.68 42.05
N LEU A 335 -3.37 -10.02 41.83
CA LEU A 335 -3.30 -8.79 40.98
C LEU A 335 -3.61 -9.06 39.51
N LYS A 336 -3.35 -10.27 39.00
CA LYS A 336 -3.67 -10.68 37.62
C LYS A 336 -5.13 -11.03 37.35
N LYS A 337 -6.00 -11.11 38.39
CA LYS A 337 -7.43 -11.49 38.21
C LYS A 337 -8.19 -10.61 37.22
N GLU A 338 -7.76 -9.38 36.98
CA GLU A 338 -8.37 -8.42 36.06
C GLU A 338 -7.64 -8.33 34.69
N ASN A 339 -6.89 -9.35 34.28
CA ASN A 339 -6.01 -9.32 33.11
C ASN A 339 -4.93 -8.22 33.15
N ALA A 340 -4.60 -7.71 34.34
CA ALA A 340 -3.60 -6.68 34.52
C ALA A 340 -2.17 -7.22 34.32
N SER A 341 -1.31 -6.39 33.77
CA SER A 341 0.13 -6.67 33.72
C SER A 341 0.77 -6.36 35.08
N VAL A 342 1.59 -7.28 35.60
CA VAL A 342 2.24 -7.16 36.91
C VAL A 342 3.75 -7.31 36.75
N LEU A 343 4.49 -6.29 37.17
CA LEU A 343 5.95 -6.31 37.26
C LEU A 343 6.36 -6.49 38.73
N VAL A 344 7.14 -7.52 39.02
CA VAL A 344 7.66 -7.78 40.38
C VAL A 344 9.09 -7.25 40.46
N GLN A 345 9.38 -6.37 41.43
CA GLN A 345 10.68 -5.71 41.60
C GLN A 345 10.99 -5.53 43.10
N ASN A 346 12.27 -5.27 43.45
CA ASN A 346 12.65 -4.91 44.79
C ASN A 346 12.43 -3.42 45.12
N GLU A 347 12.45 -2.59 44.07
CA GLU A 347 12.24 -1.14 44.12
C GLU A 347 11.48 -0.67 42.88
N ILE A 348 10.88 0.53 42.91
CA ILE A 348 10.19 1.10 41.79
C ILE A 348 11.24 1.62 40.80
N PRO A 349 11.25 1.12 39.54
CA PRO A 349 12.20 1.61 38.52
C PRO A 349 11.88 3.05 38.07
N ASP A 350 12.91 3.89 37.91
CA ASP A 350 12.77 5.32 37.57
C ASP A 350 12.15 5.57 36.17
N ASN A 351 12.27 4.62 35.25
CA ASN A 351 11.92 4.81 33.84
C ASN A 351 10.67 4.04 33.38
N ILE A 352 9.83 3.58 34.30
CA ILE A 352 8.60 2.81 33.99
C ILE A 352 7.37 3.60 34.41
N LYS A 353 6.45 3.82 33.47
CA LYS A 353 5.13 4.36 33.78
C LYS A 353 4.21 3.22 34.26
N TYR A 354 3.69 3.33 35.47
CA TYR A 354 2.79 2.33 36.04
C TYR A 354 1.49 2.98 36.56
N ARG A 355 0.45 2.16 36.67
CA ARG A 355 -0.86 2.63 37.14
C ARG A 355 -0.93 2.68 38.65
N LYS A 356 -0.45 1.61 39.34
CA LYS A 356 -0.41 1.47 40.80
C LYS A 356 0.79 0.65 41.24
N ALA A 357 1.26 0.90 42.44
CA ALA A 357 2.27 0.09 43.09
C ALA A 357 1.72 -0.57 44.36
N PHE A 358 2.18 -1.77 44.62
CA PHE A 358 1.79 -2.59 45.77
C PHE A 358 3.02 -3.15 46.48
N LYS A 359 2.92 -3.37 47.78
CA LYS A 359 3.89 -4.12 48.57
C LYS A 359 3.27 -5.39 49.18
N ILE A 360 4.09 -6.38 49.45
CA ILE A 360 3.68 -7.61 50.15
C ILE A 360 3.61 -7.32 51.63
N THR A 361 2.50 -7.76 52.27
CA THR A 361 2.30 -7.69 53.71
C THR A 361 1.81 -9.03 54.22
N GLU A 362 1.78 -9.21 55.54
CA GLU A 362 1.23 -10.44 56.20
C GLU A 362 -0.23 -10.71 55.83
N LYS A 363 -0.99 -9.67 55.41
CA LYS A 363 -2.41 -9.75 55.03
C LYS A 363 -2.65 -9.84 53.54
N GLY A 364 -1.61 -9.90 52.70
CA GLY A 364 -1.67 -9.92 51.25
C GLY A 364 -0.99 -8.71 50.60
N VAL A 365 -1.63 -8.08 49.60
CA VAL A 365 -1.06 -6.90 48.87
C VAL A 365 -1.67 -5.60 49.41
N GLU A 366 -0.85 -4.58 49.61
CA GLU A 366 -1.22 -3.26 50.05
C GLU A 366 -0.77 -2.22 49.01
N GLU A 367 -1.66 -1.33 48.56
CA GLU A 367 -1.33 -0.23 47.62
C GLU A 367 -0.47 0.83 48.29
N ILE A 368 0.56 1.34 47.64
CA ILE A 368 1.52 2.35 48.13
C ILE A 368 1.59 3.58 47.22
#